data_0b6eece32923e41795f07d7a967c152c
#
_entry.id   0b6eece32923e41795f07d7a967c152c
#
_cell.length_a   1.000
_cell.length_b   1.000
_cell.length_c   1.000
_cell.angle_alpha   90.00
_cell.angle_beta   90.00
_cell.angle_gamma   90.00
#
_symmetry.space_group_name_H-M   'P 1'
#
loop_
_entity.id
_entity.type
_entity.pdbx_description
1 polymer ?
#
loop_
_entity_poly.entity_id
_entity_poly.type
_entity_poly.pdbx_seq_one_letter_code
_entity_poly.pdbx_strand_id
1 'polypeptide(L)'
;MKIKQIIIAGALLVSVNTFAQKDELKAIKKIYNKEEIKGADLAEYKSLVEKVQPLAVEEGDKVYANFYKCMIPVLEFSAIDKTMPPLQIQLAFAKFVSPKSITELATGLNTTLDYEKKTGKKIQTEDINETISSFKPDLLNFAIKLGNEKKYKESGDVLYAIYLLDKKDQETLYYAASYEANGKDYDKALQYYKELRALNYTGEGTLYYAKNKATGAEESYANKSVRDNLVNLGTHLSPREEKLPSKKGEIVKNIALILIEQGKSEEAKTAISEARKENPDDADLIVSEANIYLNLNDSVNYKRLISEALEKRPNDEVLVFNLGVTCANAKQFEDAEKYYAKAIELKPDFLSAYINLADLILKPDAKIVEEMNKLTISDKDLKRNDVLKAQRQKLFQKAMPLYEKAHQLDPKDADIKSILKSVY
;
A
#
# COMPACT_ATOMS: atom_id res chain seq x y z
N MET A 1 49.21 -38.51 33.38
CA MET A 1 48.06 -38.46 34.34
C MET A 1 47.25 -37.17 34.33
N LYS A 2 47.54 -36.17 33.50
CA LYS A 2 46.81 -34.88 33.48
C LYS A 2 45.71 -34.76 32.42
N ILE A 3 45.71 -35.59 31.37
CA ILE A 3 44.68 -35.48 30.29
C ILE A 3 43.34 -36.13 30.65
N LYS A 4 43.36 -37.22 31.42
CA LYS A 4 42.13 -37.87 31.88
C LYS A 4 41.30 -37.05 32.91
N GLN A 5 41.98 -36.23 33.70
CA GLN A 5 41.30 -35.36 34.68
C GLN A 5 40.64 -34.14 34.04
N ILE A 6 41.19 -33.64 32.93
CA ILE A 6 40.58 -32.54 32.18
C ILE A 6 39.33 -32.97 31.41
N ILE A 7 39.35 -34.21 30.87
CA ILE A 7 38.18 -34.80 30.19
C ILE A 7 37.04 -35.08 31.16
N ILE A 8 37.33 -35.56 32.38
CA ILE A 8 36.35 -35.82 33.41
C ILE A 8 35.76 -34.53 33.98
N ALA A 9 36.56 -33.49 34.16
CA ALA A 9 36.07 -32.18 34.60
C ALA A 9 35.24 -31.51 33.52
N GLY A 10 35.63 -31.59 32.22
CA GLY A 10 34.82 -31.11 31.10
C GLY A 10 33.51 -31.85 30.93
N ALA A 11 33.48 -33.19 31.05
CA ALA A 11 32.29 -33.99 30.98
C ALA A 11 31.34 -33.77 32.18
N LEU A 12 31.87 -33.57 33.38
CA LEU A 12 31.07 -33.18 34.56
C LEU A 12 30.49 -31.76 34.43
N LEU A 13 31.21 -30.79 33.92
CA LEU A 13 30.70 -29.44 33.69
C LEU A 13 29.59 -29.46 32.62
N VAL A 14 29.75 -30.23 31.54
CA VAL A 14 28.72 -30.38 30.49
C VAL A 14 27.48 -31.09 31.05
N SER A 15 27.66 -32.17 31.85
CA SER A 15 26.55 -32.89 32.44
C SER A 15 25.77 -32.03 33.46
N VAL A 16 26.46 -31.29 34.31
CA VAL A 16 25.83 -30.38 35.29
C VAL A 16 25.05 -29.26 34.58
N ASN A 17 25.62 -28.68 33.53
CA ASN A 17 24.93 -27.64 32.76
C ASN A 17 23.70 -28.17 32.04
N THR A 18 23.70 -29.41 31.50
CA THR A 18 22.53 -30.01 30.83
C THR A 18 21.42 -30.33 31.81
N PHE A 19 21.72 -30.73 33.05
CA PHE A 19 20.72 -30.96 34.10
C PHE A 19 20.10 -29.64 34.57
N ALA A 20 20.90 -28.63 34.92
CA ALA A 20 20.43 -27.33 35.34
C ALA A 20 19.56 -26.66 34.27
N GLN A 21 19.95 -26.73 33.01
CA GLN A 21 19.17 -26.20 31.89
C GLN A 21 17.78 -26.90 31.76
N LYS A 22 17.71 -28.24 31.89
CA LYS A 22 16.43 -28.95 31.80
C LYS A 22 15.48 -28.57 32.95
N ASP A 23 16.02 -28.34 34.15
CA ASP A 23 15.24 -27.90 35.29
C ASP A 23 14.72 -26.50 35.12
N GLU A 24 15.55 -25.57 34.60
CA GLU A 24 15.13 -24.18 34.30
C GLU A 24 14.05 -24.18 33.19
N LEU A 25 14.22 -24.89 32.08
CA LEU A 25 13.20 -24.97 31.02
C LEU A 25 11.89 -25.57 31.55
N LYS A 26 11.95 -26.56 32.43
CA LYS A 26 10.76 -27.16 33.06
C LYS A 26 10.06 -26.16 33.99
N ALA A 27 10.82 -25.36 34.74
CA ALA A 27 10.28 -24.29 35.61
C ALA A 27 9.63 -23.18 34.78
N ILE A 28 10.30 -22.73 33.71
CA ILE A 28 9.74 -21.74 32.78
C ILE A 28 8.42 -22.25 32.20
N LYS A 29 8.38 -23.47 31.65
CA LYS A 29 7.18 -24.08 31.08
C LYS A 29 6.04 -24.16 32.09
N LYS A 30 6.32 -24.45 33.36
CA LYS A 30 5.31 -24.53 34.44
C LYS A 30 4.66 -23.15 34.68
N ILE A 31 5.44 -22.06 34.64
CA ILE A 31 4.90 -20.71 34.79
C ILE A 31 4.13 -20.31 33.55
N TYR A 32 4.70 -20.54 32.35
CA TYR A 32 4.10 -20.21 31.07
C TYR A 32 2.71 -20.85 30.86
N ASN A 33 2.51 -22.07 31.32
CA ASN A 33 1.24 -22.81 31.20
C ASN A 33 0.21 -22.49 32.30
N LYS A 34 0.42 -21.43 33.11
CA LYS A 34 -0.61 -21.00 34.07
C LYS A 34 -1.75 -20.27 33.34
N GLU A 35 -2.98 -20.51 33.75
CA GLU A 35 -4.16 -19.83 33.19
C GLU A 35 -4.10 -18.31 33.44
N GLU A 36 -3.51 -17.88 34.57
CA GLU A 36 -3.30 -16.48 34.92
C GLU A 36 -1.87 -16.27 35.42
N ILE A 37 -1.13 -15.40 34.79
CA ILE A 37 0.24 -15.00 35.16
C ILE A 37 0.18 -13.71 35.93
N LYS A 38 0.56 -13.72 37.21
CA LYS A 38 0.62 -12.53 38.09
C LYS A 38 2.00 -11.91 38.06
N GLY A 39 2.12 -10.68 38.59
CA GLY A 39 3.38 -9.94 38.58
C GLY A 39 4.58 -10.69 39.17
N ALA A 40 4.38 -11.49 40.25
CA ALA A 40 5.42 -12.33 40.86
C ALA A 40 5.84 -13.46 39.90
N ASP A 41 4.88 -14.13 39.26
CA ASP A 41 5.13 -15.18 38.26
C ASP A 41 5.91 -14.64 37.05
N LEU A 42 5.55 -13.43 36.60
CA LEU A 42 6.23 -12.76 35.49
C LEU A 42 7.68 -12.41 35.83
N ALA A 43 7.93 -11.93 37.06
CA ALA A 43 9.28 -11.64 37.52
C ALA A 43 10.13 -12.91 37.61
N GLU A 44 9.59 -14.02 38.14
CA GLU A 44 10.25 -15.31 38.18
C GLU A 44 10.52 -15.85 36.77
N TYR A 45 9.52 -15.77 35.87
CA TYR A 45 9.66 -16.19 34.47
C TYR A 45 10.83 -15.47 33.78
N LYS A 46 10.91 -14.14 33.88
CA LYS A 46 12.00 -13.36 33.29
C LYS A 46 13.37 -13.78 33.84
N SER A 47 13.48 -13.92 35.15
CA SER A 47 14.71 -14.37 35.79
C SER A 47 15.16 -15.76 35.30
N LEU A 48 14.22 -16.71 35.17
CA LEU A 48 14.51 -18.03 34.64
C LEU A 48 14.91 -18.02 33.15
N VAL A 49 14.23 -17.20 32.34
CA VAL A 49 14.59 -16.99 30.92
C VAL A 49 16.00 -16.44 30.76
N GLU A 50 16.39 -15.45 31.57
CA GLU A 50 17.77 -14.93 31.55
C GLU A 50 18.81 -15.99 31.93
N LYS A 51 18.51 -16.82 32.94
CA LYS A 51 19.40 -17.90 33.40
C LYS A 51 19.57 -19.00 32.35
N VAL A 52 18.49 -19.37 31.63
CA VAL A 52 18.56 -20.50 30.69
C VAL A 52 19.30 -20.16 29.39
N GLN A 53 19.30 -18.89 28.95
CA GLN A 53 19.92 -18.47 27.69
C GLN A 53 21.40 -18.93 27.56
N PRO A 54 22.31 -18.67 28.52
CA PRO A 54 23.70 -19.10 28.41
C PRO A 54 23.90 -20.62 28.62
N LEU A 55 22.92 -21.32 29.20
CA LEU A 55 22.98 -22.74 29.46
C LEU A 55 22.51 -23.59 28.27
N ALA A 56 21.79 -23.01 27.33
CA ALA A 56 21.26 -23.72 26.15
C ALA A 56 22.40 -24.07 25.17
N VAL A 57 22.73 -25.37 25.06
CA VAL A 57 23.80 -25.87 24.20
C VAL A 57 23.24 -26.54 22.94
N GLU A 58 22.30 -27.46 23.12
CA GLU A 58 21.66 -28.21 22.05
C GLU A 58 20.75 -27.30 21.20
N GLU A 59 20.62 -27.61 19.89
CA GLU A 59 19.77 -26.83 18.96
C GLU A 59 18.34 -26.66 19.50
N GLY A 60 17.73 -27.75 19.97
CA GLY A 60 16.36 -27.70 20.49
C GLY A 60 16.22 -26.85 21.75
N ASP A 61 17.21 -26.91 22.64
CA ASP A 61 17.19 -26.14 23.88
C ASP A 61 17.34 -24.62 23.59
N LYS A 62 18.21 -24.27 22.63
CA LYS A 62 18.34 -22.88 22.16
C LYS A 62 17.02 -22.36 21.56
N VAL A 63 16.35 -23.18 20.76
CA VAL A 63 15.08 -22.82 20.13
C VAL A 63 14.02 -22.56 21.19
N TYR A 64 13.82 -23.47 22.14
CA TYR A 64 12.80 -23.28 23.18
C TYR A 64 13.17 -22.19 24.20
N ALA A 65 14.45 -22.01 24.54
CA ALA A 65 14.89 -20.89 25.35
C ALA A 65 14.56 -19.55 24.67
N ASN A 66 14.81 -19.45 23.35
CA ASN A 66 14.50 -18.26 22.57
C ASN A 66 12.97 -18.07 22.41
N PHE A 67 12.19 -19.15 22.26
CA PHE A 67 10.73 -19.09 22.29
C PHE A 67 10.23 -18.43 23.58
N TYR A 68 10.63 -18.93 24.74
CA TYR A 68 10.21 -18.36 26.01
C TYR A 68 10.68 -16.90 26.18
N LYS A 69 11.84 -16.56 25.63
CA LYS A 69 12.33 -15.17 25.64
C LYS A 69 11.46 -14.24 24.81
N CYS A 70 11.12 -14.62 23.58
CA CYS A 70 10.31 -13.78 22.70
C CYS A 70 8.85 -13.64 23.19
N MET A 71 8.37 -14.55 24.04
CA MET A 71 7.03 -14.45 24.64
C MET A 71 6.93 -13.46 25.83
N ILE A 72 8.05 -12.94 26.35
CA ILE A 72 8.02 -12.00 27.49
C ILE A 72 7.08 -10.81 27.24
N PRO A 73 7.13 -10.08 26.09
CA PRO A 73 6.22 -8.96 25.86
C PRO A 73 4.75 -9.38 25.80
N VAL A 74 4.45 -10.57 25.27
CA VAL A 74 3.08 -11.13 25.25
C VAL A 74 2.56 -11.35 26.65
N LEU A 75 3.39 -11.96 27.52
CA LEU A 75 3.03 -12.21 28.92
C LEU A 75 2.94 -10.90 29.72
N GLU A 76 3.80 -9.92 29.46
CA GLU A 76 3.70 -8.59 30.06
C GLU A 76 2.37 -7.92 29.73
N PHE A 77 1.96 -7.98 28.47
CA PHE A 77 0.68 -7.42 28.04
C PHE A 77 -0.51 -8.18 28.63
N SER A 78 -0.44 -9.52 28.66
CA SER A 78 -1.49 -10.37 29.22
C SER A 78 -1.65 -10.18 30.73
N ALA A 79 -0.58 -9.84 31.44
CA ALA A 79 -0.58 -9.60 32.89
C ALA A 79 -1.07 -8.20 33.28
N ILE A 80 -1.43 -7.33 32.32
CA ILE A 80 -1.96 -6.00 32.62
C ILE A 80 -3.34 -6.13 33.25
N ASP A 81 -3.53 -5.43 34.37
CA ASP A 81 -4.83 -5.32 35.03
C ASP A 81 -5.83 -4.60 34.07
N LYS A 82 -6.82 -5.34 33.62
CA LYS A 82 -7.86 -4.82 32.70
C LYS A 82 -8.78 -3.79 33.36
N THR A 83 -8.67 -3.59 34.67
CA THR A 83 -9.40 -2.54 35.42
C THR A 83 -8.67 -1.19 35.41
N MET A 84 -7.44 -1.14 34.89
CA MET A 84 -6.69 0.11 34.72
C MET A 84 -7.41 1.09 33.77
N PRO A 85 -7.14 2.40 33.95
CA PRO A 85 -7.66 3.42 33.04
C PRO A 85 -7.32 3.09 31.57
N PRO A 86 -8.25 3.27 30.62
CA PRO A 86 -8.05 2.92 29.20
C PRO A 86 -6.77 3.49 28.59
N LEU A 87 -6.37 4.69 29.00
CA LEU A 87 -5.13 5.33 28.54
C LEU A 87 -3.88 4.52 28.96
N GLN A 88 -3.85 3.96 30.17
CA GLN A 88 -2.70 3.16 30.62
C GLN A 88 -2.62 1.83 29.89
N ILE A 89 -3.75 1.19 29.61
CA ILE A 89 -3.83 -0.01 28.80
C ILE A 89 -3.33 0.30 27.36
N GLN A 90 -3.76 1.43 26.81
CA GLN A 90 -3.32 1.87 25.47
C GLN A 90 -1.82 2.14 25.41
N LEU A 91 -1.23 2.77 26.43
CA LEU A 91 0.22 3.02 26.51
C LEU A 91 1.01 1.71 26.61
N ALA A 92 0.53 0.76 27.40
CA ALA A 92 1.15 -0.55 27.51
C ALA A 92 1.05 -1.34 26.20
N PHE A 93 -0.10 -1.30 25.52
CA PHE A 93 -0.27 -1.88 24.21
C PHE A 93 0.67 -1.24 23.18
N ALA A 94 0.76 0.10 23.14
CA ALA A 94 1.66 0.82 22.24
C ALA A 94 3.15 0.43 22.44
N LYS A 95 3.54 0.13 23.68
CA LYS A 95 4.89 -0.37 23.99
C LYS A 95 5.10 -1.81 23.44
N PHE A 96 4.10 -2.66 23.59
CA PHE A 96 4.11 -4.03 23.08
C PHE A 96 4.15 -4.09 21.54
N VAL A 97 3.38 -3.24 20.86
CA VAL A 97 3.23 -3.24 19.39
C VAL A 97 4.30 -2.45 18.64
N SER A 98 5.46 -2.17 19.26
CA SER A 98 6.57 -1.57 18.50
C SER A 98 7.04 -2.52 17.39
N PRO A 99 7.44 -2.03 16.19
CA PRO A 99 7.93 -2.87 15.10
C PRO A 99 9.04 -3.81 15.55
N LYS A 100 9.94 -3.33 16.43
CA LYS A 100 11.02 -4.13 17.00
C LYS A 100 10.49 -5.32 17.82
N SER A 101 9.56 -5.08 18.74
CA SER A 101 9.01 -6.13 19.60
C SER A 101 8.25 -7.19 18.81
N ILE A 102 7.46 -6.77 17.81
CA ILE A 102 6.73 -7.69 16.94
C ILE A 102 7.71 -8.52 16.08
N THR A 103 8.77 -7.89 15.56
CA THR A 103 9.79 -8.60 14.76
C THR A 103 10.57 -9.61 15.59
N GLU A 104 10.94 -9.27 16.82
CA GLU A 104 11.59 -10.20 17.76
C GLU A 104 10.67 -11.38 18.09
N LEU A 105 9.39 -11.11 18.35
CA LEU A 105 8.35 -12.14 18.55
C LEU A 105 8.24 -13.04 17.31
N ALA A 106 8.05 -12.45 16.12
CA ALA A 106 7.93 -13.19 14.87
C ALA A 106 9.14 -14.11 14.61
N THR A 107 10.35 -13.59 14.86
CA THR A 107 11.58 -14.36 14.68
C THR A 107 11.62 -15.58 15.62
N GLY A 108 11.30 -15.39 16.89
CA GLY A 108 11.28 -16.47 17.87
C GLY A 108 10.22 -17.52 17.55
N LEU A 109 8.99 -17.09 17.22
CA LEU A 109 7.89 -17.99 16.88
C LEU A 109 8.18 -18.79 15.60
N ASN A 110 8.62 -18.13 14.52
CA ASN A 110 8.93 -18.81 13.25
C ASN A 110 10.11 -19.77 13.39
N THR A 111 11.19 -19.39 14.10
CA THR A 111 12.30 -20.28 14.38
C THR A 111 11.83 -21.56 15.09
N THR A 112 10.89 -21.43 16.02
CA THR A 112 10.31 -22.57 16.75
C THR A 112 9.45 -23.45 15.84
N LEU A 113 8.58 -22.84 15.02
CA LEU A 113 7.76 -23.57 14.05
C LEU A 113 8.62 -24.35 13.03
N ASP A 114 9.67 -23.71 12.50
CA ASP A 114 10.58 -24.35 11.55
C ASP A 114 11.34 -25.51 12.17
N TYR A 115 11.80 -25.36 13.41
CA TYR A 115 12.45 -26.44 14.15
C TYR A 115 11.48 -27.61 14.42
N GLU A 116 10.26 -27.31 14.86
CA GLU A 116 9.25 -28.35 15.12
C GLU A 116 8.85 -29.06 13.82
N LYS A 117 8.70 -28.34 12.73
CA LYS A 117 8.44 -28.93 11.40
C LYS A 117 9.60 -29.83 10.95
N LYS A 118 10.85 -29.37 11.10
CA LYS A 118 12.07 -30.14 10.75
C LYS A 118 12.21 -31.43 11.56
N THR A 119 11.85 -31.36 12.83
CA THR A 119 12.04 -32.49 13.77
C THR A 119 10.81 -33.37 13.97
N GLY A 120 9.65 -32.99 13.39
CA GLY A 120 8.37 -33.67 13.58
C GLY A 120 7.75 -33.48 14.98
N LYS A 121 8.29 -32.54 15.79
CA LYS A 121 7.75 -32.18 17.10
C LYS A 121 6.59 -31.24 16.96
N LYS A 122 5.69 -31.16 17.93
CA LYS A 122 4.56 -30.24 18.03
C LYS A 122 4.36 -29.79 19.47
N ILE A 123 5.41 -29.23 20.08
CA ILE A 123 5.40 -28.85 21.51
C ILE A 123 4.75 -27.48 21.71
N GLN A 124 5.02 -26.56 20.80
CA GLN A 124 4.55 -25.16 20.85
C GLN A 124 3.74 -24.73 19.60
N THR A 125 3.64 -25.59 18.59
CA THR A 125 3.00 -25.26 17.30
C THR A 125 1.57 -24.74 17.47
N GLU A 126 0.76 -25.38 18.33
CA GLU A 126 -0.64 -25.00 18.55
C GLU A 126 -0.73 -23.65 19.25
N ASP A 127 -0.01 -23.49 20.34
CA ASP A 127 0.04 -22.25 21.14
C ASP A 127 0.58 -21.06 20.32
N ILE A 128 1.58 -21.28 19.47
CA ILE A 128 2.06 -20.25 18.54
C ILE A 128 0.95 -19.82 17.58
N ASN A 129 0.23 -20.76 16.98
CA ASN A 129 -0.86 -20.44 16.06
C ASN A 129 -1.99 -19.67 16.75
N GLU A 130 -2.35 -20.06 17.97
CA GLU A 130 -3.34 -19.36 18.78
C GLU A 130 -2.86 -17.93 19.14
N THR A 131 -1.60 -17.78 19.54
CA THR A 131 -1.00 -16.47 19.83
C THR A 131 -1.07 -15.56 18.60
N ILE A 132 -0.62 -16.04 17.44
CA ILE A 132 -0.68 -15.26 16.19
C ILE A 132 -2.13 -14.86 15.87
N SER A 133 -3.07 -15.81 15.92
CA SER A 133 -4.47 -15.57 15.55
C SER A 133 -5.17 -14.58 16.48
N SER A 134 -4.82 -14.59 17.77
CA SER A 134 -5.43 -13.70 18.77
C SER A 134 -4.90 -12.26 18.71
N PHE A 135 -3.60 -12.07 18.45
CA PHE A 135 -2.98 -10.73 18.43
C PHE A 135 -3.05 -10.02 17.08
N LYS A 136 -3.03 -10.76 15.98
CA LYS A 136 -2.99 -10.21 14.62
C LYS A 136 -4.07 -9.16 14.34
N PRO A 137 -5.37 -9.35 14.72
CA PRO A 137 -6.39 -8.33 14.49
C PRO A 137 -6.10 -7.00 15.18
N ASP A 138 -5.64 -7.04 16.44
CA ASP A 138 -5.34 -5.82 17.19
C ASP A 138 -4.11 -5.08 16.65
N LEU A 139 -3.10 -5.83 16.19
CA LEU A 139 -1.92 -5.28 15.53
C LEU A 139 -2.28 -4.62 14.19
N LEU A 140 -3.17 -5.23 13.39
CA LEU A 140 -3.67 -4.66 12.14
C LEU A 140 -4.45 -3.36 12.41
N ASN A 141 -5.34 -3.36 13.41
CA ASN A 141 -6.10 -2.16 13.79
C ASN A 141 -5.16 -1.02 14.22
N PHE A 142 -4.07 -1.35 14.93
CA PHE A 142 -3.07 -0.35 15.31
C PHE A 142 -2.33 0.20 14.09
N ALA A 143 -1.92 -0.64 13.15
CA ALA A 143 -1.29 -0.19 11.91
C ALA A 143 -2.21 0.71 11.08
N ILE A 144 -3.50 0.34 10.95
CA ILE A 144 -4.52 1.16 10.26
C ILE A 144 -4.67 2.52 10.94
N LYS A 145 -4.72 2.56 12.28
CA LYS A 145 -4.77 3.81 13.02
C LYS A 145 -3.58 4.72 12.72
N LEU A 146 -2.36 4.17 12.72
CA LEU A 146 -1.15 4.92 12.34
C LEU A 146 -1.26 5.49 10.92
N GLY A 147 -1.76 4.70 9.97
CA GLY A 147 -1.99 5.13 8.60
C GLY A 147 -2.99 6.29 8.50
N ASN A 148 -4.10 6.22 9.25
CA ASN A 148 -5.10 7.29 9.31
C ASN A 148 -4.54 8.59 9.93
N GLU A 149 -3.58 8.46 10.84
CA GLU A 149 -2.83 9.57 11.43
C GLU A 149 -1.69 10.08 10.50
N LYS A 150 -1.58 9.55 9.27
CA LYS A 150 -0.53 9.83 8.29
C LYS A 150 0.89 9.46 8.74
N LYS A 151 1.02 8.61 9.74
CA LYS A 151 2.27 8.02 10.20
C LYS A 151 2.61 6.79 9.34
N TYR A 152 2.83 7.07 8.05
CA TYR A 152 2.91 6.00 7.04
C TYR A 152 4.08 5.04 7.24
N LYS A 153 5.28 5.56 7.59
CA LYS A 153 6.46 4.71 7.84
C LYS A 153 6.24 3.79 9.04
N GLU A 154 5.75 4.33 10.14
CA GLU A 154 5.46 3.55 11.34
C GLU A 154 4.39 2.49 11.07
N SER A 155 3.38 2.83 10.27
CA SER A 155 2.35 1.86 9.84
C SER A 155 2.96 0.76 8.96
N GLY A 156 3.80 1.12 7.98
CA GLY A 156 4.51 0.18 7.12
C GLY A 156 5.40 -0.78 7.90
N ASP A 157 6.17 -0.27 8.85
CA ASP A 157 7.03 -1.07 9.74
C ASP A 157 6.22 -2.07 10.58
N VAL A 158 5.09 -1.64 11.15
CA VAL A 158 4.19 -2.53 11.91
C VAL A 158 3.59 -3.59 11.00
N LEU A 159 3.09 -3.23 9.81
CA LEU A 159 2.52 -4.18 8.86
C LEU A 159 3.55 -5.22 8.40
N TYR A 160 4.79 -4.80 8.12
CA TYR A 160 5.84 -5.74 7.78
C TYR A 160 6.15 -6.71 8.92
N ALA A 161 6.20 -6.21 10.16
CA ALA A 161 6.39 -7.05 11.33
C ALA A 161 5.22 -8.06 11.52
N ILE A 162 3.98 -7.66 11.23
CA ILE A 162 2.80 -8.56 11.21
C ILE A 162 2.93 -9.62 10.12
N TYR A 163 3.36 -9.23 8.92
CA TYR A 163 3.66 -10.21 7.85
C TYR A 163 4.73 -11.22 8.28
N LEU A 164 5.75 -10.80 9.03
CA LEU A 164 6.75 -11.72 9.58
C LEU A 164 6.17 -12.73 10.58
N LEU A 165 5.08 -12.38 11.31
CA LEU A 165 4.34 -13.33 12.15
C LEU A 165 3.60 -14.37 11.33
N ASP A 166 3.03 -13.99 10.21
CA ASP A 166 2.24 -14.86 9.32
C ASP A 166 2.60 -14.60 7.85
N LYS A 167 3.68 -15.22 7.39
CA LYS A 167 4.15 -15.07 5.99
C LYS A 167 3.19 -15.60 4.92
N LYS A 168 2.11 -16.26 5.30
CA LYS A 168 1.05 -16.65 4.37
C LYS A 168 0.16 -15.47 4.01
N ASP A 169 0.08 -14.47 4.89
CA ASP A 169 -0.67 -13.24 4.66
C ASP A 169 0.14 -12.24 3.82
N GLN A 170 0.27 -12.54 2.54
CA GLN A 170 0.97 -11.68 1.58
C GLN A 170 0.24 -10.35 1.34
N GLU A 171 -1.05 -10.26 1.67
CA GLU A 171 -1.81 -9.02 1.57
C GLU A 171 -1.29 -7.98 2.58
N THR A 172 -0.95 -8.39 3.79
CA THR A 172 -0.32 -7.52 4.78
C THR A 172 1.04 -7.00 4.29
N LEU A 173 1.85 -7.81 3.58
CA LEU A 173 3.09 -7.35 2.95
C LEU A 173 2.81 -6.31 1.84
N TYR A 174 1.74 -6.49 1.05
CA TYR A 174 1.35 -5.51 0.04
C TYR A 174 0.98 -4.16 0.68
N TYR A 175 0.23 -4.16 1.76
CA TYR A 175 -0.07 -2.92 2.48
C TYR A 175 1.19 -2.31 3.11
N ALA A 176 2.11 -3.12 3.67
CA ALA A 176 3.39 -2.62 4.17
C ALA A 176 4.16 -1.86 3.08
N ALA A 177 4.30 -2.46 1.89
CA ALA A 177 4.95 -1.81 0.74
C ALA A 177 4.27 -0.49 0.35
N SER A 178 2.94 -0.48 0.31
CA SER A 178 2.15 0.70 -0.05
C SER A 178 2.30 1.84 0.97
N TYR A 179 2.27 1.52 2.27
CA TYR A 179 2.45 2.52 3.32
C TYR A 179 3.87 3.07 3.37
N GLU A 180 4.90 2.24 3.16
CA GLU A 180 6.29 2.72 3.06
C GLU A 180 6.47 3.66 1.85
N ALA A 181 5.87 3.33 0.70
CA ALA A 181 5.88 4.20 -0.48
C ALA A 181 5.22 5.56 -0.19
N ASN A 182 4.04 5.56 0.46
CA ASN A 182 3.35 6.78 0.89
C ASN A 182 4.17 7.59 1.91
N GLY A 183 4.92 6.90 2.77
CA GLY A 183 5.86 7.49 3.73
C GLY A 183 7.18 7.96 3.10
N LYS A 184 7.38 7.71 1.80
CA LYS A 184 8.63 7.99 1.06
C LYS A 184 9.84 7.24 1.62
N ASP A 185 9.63 6.06 2.22
CA ASP A 185 10.69 5.10 2.50
C ASP A 185 10.82 4.15 1.31
N TYR A 186 11.39 4.70 0.23
CA TYR A 186 11.45 4.02 -1.06
C TYR A 186 12.30 2.75 -1.04
N ASP A 187 13.30 2.65 -0.16
CA ASP A 187 14.14 1.46 -0.05
C ASP A 187 13.35 0.28 0.51
N LYS A 188 12.62 0.47 1.61
CA LYS A 188 11.76 -0.57 2.18
C LYS A 188 10.60 -0.91 1.24
N ALA A 189 9.92 0.10 0.68
CA ALA A 189 8.84 -0.11 -0.26
C ALA A 189 9.28 -0.97 -1.46
N LEU A 190 10.44 -0.66 -2.05
CA LEU A 190 11.02 -1.41 -3.15
C LEU A 190 11.38 -2.85 -2.76
N GLN A 191 11.94 -3.04 -1.55
CA GLN A 191 12.23 -4.36 -1.01
C GLN A 191 10.96 -5.20 -0.90
N TYR A 192 9.90 -4.66 -0.30
CA TYR A 192 8.64 -5.39 -0.06
C TYR A 192 7.88 -5.69 -1.36
N TYR A 193 7.83 -4.74 -2.30
CA TYR A 193 7.25 -5.01 -3.62
C TYR A 193 8.05 -6.06 -4.42
N LYS A 194 9.39 -6.07 -4.33
CA LYS A 194 10.22 -7.13 -4.95
C LYS A 194 9.98 -8.49 -4.30
N GLU A 195 9.78 -8.54 -2.99
CA GLU A 195 9.42 -9.76 -2.26
C GLU A 195 8.05 -10.29 -2.72
N LEU A 196 7.02 -9.43 -2.84
CA LEU A 196 5.71 -9.79 -3.38
C LEU A 196 5.80 -10.37 -4.79
N ARG A 197 6.63 -9.76 -5.65
CA ARG A 197 6.88 -10.27 -7.00
C ARG A 197 7.53 -11.66 -6.98
N ALA A 198 8.53 -11.87 -6.14
CA ALA A 198 9.20 -13.16 -5.97
C ALA A 198 8.25 -14.24 -5.43
N LEU A 199 7.29 -13.88 -4.58
CA LEU A 199 6.24 -14.74 -4.07
C LEU A 199 5.11 -14.99 -5.08
N ASN A 200 5.15 -14.38 -6.27
CA ASN A 200 4.09 -14.46 -7.28
C ASN A 200 2.71 -13.96 -6.76
N TYR A 201 2.71 -13.03 -5.83
CA TYR A 201 1.48 -12.48 -5.25
C TYR A 201 0.61 -11.83 -6.33
N THR A 202 -0.65 -12.27 -6.41
CA THR A 202 -1.62 -11.73 -7.36
C THR A 202 -2.62 -10.77 -6.72
N GLY A 203 -2.91 -10.94 -5.44
CA GLY A 203 -3.99 -10.22 -4.77
C GLY A 203 -5.39 -10.51 -5.32
N GLU A 204 -5.51 -11.49 -6.23
CA GLU A 204 -6.79 -11.95 -6.75
C GLU A 204 -7.59 -12.64 -5.67
N GLY A 205 -8.89 -12.44 -5.71
CA GLY A 205 -9.78 -13.04 -4.74
C GLY A 205 -11.24 -12.79 -5.10
N THR A 206 -12.11 -13.15 -4.18
CA THR A 206 -13.53 -12.80 -4.28
C THR A 206 -14.00 -12.28 -2.94
N LEU A 207 -14.54 -11.07 -2.93
CA LEU A 207 -15.29 -10.54 -1.79
C LEU A 207 -16.76 -10.92 -1.91
N TYR A 208 -17.35 -11.28 -0.79
CA TYR A 208 -18.72 -11.69 -0.69
C TYR A 208 -19.48 -10.65 0.11
N TYR A 209 -20.54 -10.08 -0.45
CA TYR A 209 -21.28 -9.02 0.17
C TYR A 209 -22.68 -9.47 0.54
N ALA A 210 -23.23 -8.92 1.62
CA ALA A 210 -24.65 -9.01 1.95
C ALA A 210 -25.07 -7.77 2.74
N LYS A 211 -26.34 -7.36 2.56
CA LYS A 211 -26.90 -6.21 3.25
C LYS A 211 -27.45 -6.63 4.61
N ASN A 212 -26.96 -6.02 5.69
CA ASN A 212 -27.47 -6.23 7.04
C ASN A 212 -28.86 -5.63 7.18
N LYS A 213 -29.85 -6.43 7.60
CA LYS A 213 -31.26 -5.99 7.72
C LYS A 213 -31.48 -4.96 8.83
N ALA A 214 -30.70 -5.03 9.91
CA ALA A 214 -30.87 -4.15 11.06
C ALA A 214 -30.30 -2.76 10.78
N THR A 215 -29.13 -2.67 10.12
CA THR A 215 -28.43 -1.41 9.88
C THR A 215 -28.69 -0.85 8.48
N GLY A 216 -29.13 -1.69 7.54
CA GLY A 216 -29.24 -1.35 6.12
C GLY A 216 -27.90 -1.23 5.41
N ALA A 217 -26.77 -1.42 6.10
CA ALA A 217 -25.43 -1.34 5.54
C ALA A 217 -25.07 -2.58 4.71
N GLU A 218 -24.31 -2.40 3.63
CA GLU A 218 -23.68 -3.50 2.92
C GLU A 218 -22.38 -3.88 3.64
N GLU A 219 -22.23 -5.13 3.99
CA GLU A 219 -21.08 -5.70 4.68
C GLU A 219 -20.34 -6.67 3.77
N SER A 220 -19.01 -6.66 3.85
CA SER A 220 -18.15 -7.54 3.04
C SER A 220 -17.55 -8.67 3.88
N TYR A 221 -17.40 -9.82 3.27
CA TYR A 221 -16.88 -11.04 3.89
C TYR A 221 -15.83 -11.67 2.97
N ALA A 222 -14.71 -12.08 3.53
CA ALA A 222 -13.69 -12.83 2.79
C ALA A 222 -14.10 -14.29 2.53
N ASN A 223 -15.07 -14.80 3.29
CA ASN A 223 -15.51 -16.19 3.21
C ASN A 223 -17.00 -16.29 2.80
N LYS A 224 -17.24 -16.98 1.68
CA LYS A 224 -18.59 -17.21 1.14
C LYS A 224 -19.53 -17.88 2.13
N SER A 225 -19.03 -18.90 2.86
CA SER A 225 -19.86 -19.65 3.80
C SER A 225 -20.33 -18.79 4.98
N VAL A 226 -19.51 -17.86 5.45
CA VAL A 226 -19.89 -16.89 6.49
C VAL A 226 -21.03 -16.01 6.00
N ARG A 227 -20.90 -15.41 4.80
CA ARG A 227 -21.94 -14.62 4.17
C ARG A 227 -23.24 -15.42 3.99
N ASP A 228 -23.12 -16.64 3.44
CA ASP A 228 -24.28 -17.49 3.15
C ASP A 228 -24.99 -17.92 4.44
N ASN A 229 -24.26 -18.22 5.51
CA ASN A 229 -24.87 -18.52 6.81
C ASN A 229 -25.68 -17.34 7.36
N LEU A 230 -25.17 -16.11 7.26
CA LEU A 230 -25.89 -14.91 7.71
C LEU A 230 -27.17 -14.65 6.89
N VAL A 231 -27.11 -14.93 5.59
CA VAL A 231 -28.30 -14.87 4.70
C VAL A 231 -29.30 -15.96 5.06
N ASN A 232 -28.84 -17.19 5.30
CA ASN A 232 -29.70 -18.34 5.70
C ASN A 232 -30.34 -18.12 7.08
N LEU A 233 -29.62 -17.50 8.02
CA LEU A 233 -30.16 -17.08 9.32
C LEU A 233 -31.18 -15.92 9.20
N GLY A 234 -31.35 -15.34 8.00
CA GLY A 234 -32.30 -14.29 7.75
C GLY A 234 -31.89 -12.91 8.30
N THR A 235 -30.68 -12.75 8.80
CA THR A 235 -30.13 -11.48 9.31
C THR A 235 -29.63 -10.57 8.19
N HIS A 236 -29.27 -11.15 7.03
CA HIS A 236 -28.77 -10.44 5.86
C HIS A 236 -29.59 -10.80 4.61
N LEU A 237 -29.48 -9.96 3.58
CA LEU A 237 -30.16 -10.10 2.30
C LEU A 237 -29.30 -9.62 1.13
N SER A 238 -29.77 -9.87 -0.11
CA SER A 238 -29.11 -9.40 -1.35
C SER A 238 -27.63 -9.82 -1.44
N PRO A 239 -27.32 -11.14 -1.38
CA PRO A 239 -25.95 -11.60 -1.51
C PRO A 239 -25.40 -11.31 -2.91
N ARG A 240 -24.18 -10.76 -2.99
CA ARG A 240 -23.43 -10.58 -4.24
C ARG A 240 -21.96 -10.95 -4.07
N GLU A 241 -21.28 -11.10 -5.16
CA GLU A 241 -19.85 -11.43 -5.22
C GLU A 241 -19.14 -10.40 -6.08
N GLU A 242 -17.92 -10.06 -5.70
CA GLU A 242 -17.05 -9.16 -6.44
C GLU A 242 -15.66 -9.79 -6.58
N LYS A 243 -15.23 -9.98 -7.81
CA LYS A 243 -13.88 -10.47 -8.09
C LYS A 243 -12.89 -9.33 -7.97
N LEU A 244 -11.86 -9.54 -7.15
CA LEU A 244 -10.74 -8.63 -7.06
C LEU A 244 -9.78 -8.89 -8.22
N PRO A 245 -9.40 -7.85 -8.98
CA PRO A 245 -8.46 -7.98 -10.08
C PRO A 245 -7.05 -8.26 -9.57
N SER A 246 -6.20 -8.76 -10.48
CA SER A 246 -4.79 -8.97 -10.17
C SER A 246 -4.06 -7.65 -9.84
N LYS A 247 -3.29 -7.65 -8.77
CA LYS A 247 -2.41 -6.53 -8.37
C LYS A 247 -0.99 -6.61 -8.98
N LYS A 248 -0.70 -7.63 -9.81
CA LYS A 248 0.63 -7.80 -10.41
C LYS A 248 1.07 -6.57 -11.19
N GLY A 249 0.20 -6.03 -12.04
CA GLY A 249 0.48 -4.83 -12.82
C GLY A 249 0.75 -3.61 -11.94
N GLU A 250 -0.04 -3.43 -10.88
CA GLU A 250 0.13 -2.34 -9.91
C GLU A 250 1.46 -2.46 -9.15
N ILE A 251 1.85 -3.67 -8.72
CA ILE A 251 3.13 -3.91 -8.04
C ILE A 251 4.30 -3.51 -8.95
N VAL A 252 4.30 -3.93 -10.21
CA VAL A 252 5.36 -3.58 -11.14
C VAL A 252 5.39 -2.08 -11.44
N LYS A 253 4.23 -1.46 -11.59
CA LYS A 253 4.10 -0.01 -11.72
C LYS A 253 4.74 0.72 -10.53
N ASN A 254 4.43 0.30 -9.30
CA ASN A 254 4.98 0.91 -8.10
C ASN A 254 6.50 0.71 -7.98
N ILE A 255 7.02 -0.48 -8.31
CA ILE A 255 8.47 -0.72 -8.41
C ILE A 255 9.10 0.27 -9.40
N ALA A 256 8.53 0.42 -10.59
CA ALA A 256 9.07 1.29 -11.61
C ALA A 256 9.04 2.77 -11.20
N LEU A 257 7.95 3.24 -10.61
CA LEU A 257 7.83 4.61 -10.10
C LEU A 257 8.84 4.90 -8.99
N ILE A 258 9.00 4.00 -8.04
CA ILE A 258 10.00 4.14 -6.96
C ILE A 258 11.42 4.20 -7.55
N LEU A 259 11.74 3.36 -8.54
CA LEU A 259 13.03 3.38 -9.21
C LEU A 259 13.29 4.71 -9.93
N ILE A 260 12.25 5.31 -10.52
CA ILE A 260 12.36 6.65 -11.13
C ILE A 260 12.62 7.72 -10.08
N GLU A 261 11.89 7.71 -8.97
CA GLU A 261 12.10 8.64 -7.85
C GLU A 261 13.53 8.54 -7.27
N GLN A 262 14.13 7.34 -7.33
CA GLN A 262 15.53 7.10 -6.96
C GLN A 262 16.52 7.44 -8.08
N GLY A 263 16.09 7.95 -9.24
CA GLY A 263 16.94 8.23 -10.39
C GLY A 263 17.41 7.00 -11.18
N LYS A 264 16.83 5.81 -10.91
CA LYS A 264 17.21 4.52 -11.51
C LYS A 264 16.34 4.19 -12.73
N SER A 265 16.27 5.11 -13.69
CA SER A 265 15.34 5.04 -14.84
C SER A 265 15.55 3.79 -15.72
N GLU A 266 16.76 3.32 -15.91
CA GLU A 266 17.02 2.12 -16.72
C GLU A 266 16.55 0.83 -16.03
N GLU A 267 16.68 0.76 -14.69
CA GLU A 267 16.11 -0.35 -13.91
C GLU A 267 14.57 -0.32 -13.98
N ALA A 268 13.97 0.86 -13.95
CA ALA A 268 12.52 1.03 -14.10
C ALA A 268 12.01 0.52 -15.46
N LYS A 269 12.68 0.90 -16.55
CA LYS A 269 12.36 0.41 -17.90
C LYS A 269 12.49 -1.11 -17.99
N THR A 270 13.55 -1.68 -17.40
CA THR A 270 13.76 -3.12 -17.38
C THR A 270 12.62 -3.84 -16.65
N ALA A 271 12.26 -3.36 -15.45
CA ALA A 271 11.21 -3.96 -14.63
C ALA A 271 9.86 -4.00 -15.35
N ILE A 272 9.46 -2.89 -16.01
CA ILE A 272 8.20 -2.83 -16.74
C ILE A 272 8.24 -3.67 -18.03
N SER A 273 9.38 -3.69 -18.75
CA SER A 273 9.55 -4.49 -19.97
C SER A 273 9.43 -5.99 -19.70
N GLU A 274 10.00 -6.46 -18.57
CA GLU A 274 9.85 -7.85 -18.14
C GLU A 274 8.39 -8.21 -17.85
N ALA A 275 7.68 -7.34 -17.12
CA ALA A 275 6.28 -7.56 -16.81
C ALA A 275 5.39 -7.57 -18.07
N ARG A 276 5.70 -6.72 -19.05
CA ARG A 276 4.99 -6.70 -20.34
C ARG A 276 5.25 -7.94 -21.18
N LYS A 277 6.44 -8.55 -21.12
CA LYS A 277 6.70 -9.83 -21.80
C LYS A 277 5.82 -10.95 -21.26
N GLU A 278 5.55 -10.94 -19.97
CA GLU A 278 4.66 -11.92 -19.32
C GLU A 278 3.18 -11.65 -19.61
N ASN A 279 2.81 -10.36 -19.80
CA ASN A 279 1.43 -9.92 -20.01
C ASN A 279 1.36 -8.84 -21.12
N PRO A 280 1.56 -9.21 -22.39
CA PRO A 280 1.69 -8.24 -23.49
C PRO A 280 0.42 -7.45 -23.80
N ASP A 281 -0.74 -8.01 -23.47
CA ASP A 281 -2.05 -7.38 -23.70
C ASP A 281 -2.60 -6.59 -22.50
N ASP A 282 -1.83 -6.51 -21.41
CA ASP A 282 -2.22 -5.75 -20.23
C ASP A 282 -2.07 -4.23 -20.47
N ALA A 283 -3.21 -3.58 -20.73
CA ALA A 283 -3.25 -2.15 -20.99
C ALA A 283 -2.72 -1.31 -19.83
N ASP A 284 -2.85 -1.76 -18.57
CA ASP A 284 -2.34 -1.05 -17.41
C ASP A 284 -0.81 -1.07 -17.35
N LEU A 285 -0.18 -2.17 -17.76
CA LEU A 285 1.27 -2.24 -17.92
C LEU A 285 1.76 -1.34 -19.05
N ILE A 286 1.03 -1.28 -20.19
CA ILE A 286 1.36 -0.37 -21.29
C ILE A 286 1.30 1.08 -20.83
N VAL A 287 0.23 1.48 -20.13
CA VAL A 287 0.09 2.82 -19.54
C VAL A 287 1.18 3.10 -18.51
N SER A 288 1.55 2.10 -17.71
CA SER A 288 2.62 2.24 -16.72
C SER A 288 3.97 2.49 -17.39
N GLU A 289 4.28 1.80 -18.48
CA GLU A 289 5.47 2.06 -19.30
C GLU A 289 5.43 3.46 -19.91
N ALA A 290 4.27 3.88 -20.43
CA ALA A 290 4.09 5.22 -20.97
C ALA A 290 4.45 6.28 -19.92
N ASN A 291 3.95 6.14 -18.68
CA ASN A 291 4.22 7.07 -17.59
C ASN A 291 5.73 7.15 -17.25
N ILE A 292 6.50 6.08 -17.42
CA ILE A 292 7.96 6.14 -17.29
C ILE A 292 8.54 7.11 -18.32
N TYR A 293 8.14 6.99 -19.60
CA TYR A 293 8.60 7.88 -20.65
C TYR A 293 8.13 9.31 -20.45
N LEU A 294 6.93 9.52 -19.89
CA LEU A 294 6.46 10.86 -19.51
C LEU A 294 7.39 11.50 -18.46
N ASN A 295 7.74 10.76 -17.41
CA ASN A 295 8.66 11.23 -16.36
C ASN A 295 10.07 11.52 -16.91
N LEU A 296 10.48 10.81 -17.96
CA LEU A 296 11.74 11.05 -18.67
C LEU A 296 11.66 12.16 -19.73
N ASN A 297 10.51 12.86 -19.84
CA ASN A 297 10.22 13.85 -20.86
C ASN A 297 10.31 13.31 -22.32
N ASP A 298 10.16 11.99 -22.51
CA ASP A 298 10.12 11.34 -23.82
C ASP A 298 8.66 11.27 -24.31
N SER A 299 8.17 12.37 -24.84
CA SER A 299 6.79 12.49 -25.34
C SER A 299 6.51 11.60 -26.56
N VAL A 300 7.53 11.21 -27.32
CA VAL A 300 7.39 10.36 -28.52
C VAL A 300 7.01 8.95 -28.09
N ASN A 301 7.80 8.33 -27.21
CA ASN A 301 7.49 7.00 -26.68
C ASN A 301 6.23 6.99 -25.84
N TYR A 302 5.98 8.04 -25.05
CA TYR A 302 4.72 8.19 -24.33
C TYR A 302 3.51 8.13 -25.27
N LYS A 303 3.49 8.98 -26.33
CA LYS A 303 2.38 9.00 -27.30
C LYS A 303 2.17 7.64 -27.98
N ARG A 304 3.26 6.97 -28.39
CA ARG A 304 3.20 5.64 -28.98
C ARG A 304 2.53 4.62 -28.07
N LEU A 305 2.95 4.58 -26.79
CA LEU A 305 2.44 3.62 -25.83
C LEU A 305 0.99 3.91 -25.42
N ILE A 306 0.60 5.17 -25.25
CA ILE A 306 -0.81 5.51 -24.99
C ILE A 306 -1.68 5.14 -26.20
N SER A 307 -1.19 5.31 -27.44
CA SER A 307 -1.92 4.87 -28.62
C SER A 307 -2.08 3.34 -28.64
N GLU A 308 -1.04 2.59 -28.28
CA GLU A 308 -1.09 1.13 -28.12
C GLU A 308 -2.09 0.70 -27.02
N ALA A 309 -2.12 1.41 -25.89
CA ALA A 309 -3.10 1.16 -24.83
C ALA A 309 -4.54 1.40 -25.30
N LEU A 310 -4.75 2.45 -26.13
CA LEU A 310 -6.06 2.74 -26.71
C LEU A 310 -6.53 1.67 -27.71
N GLU A 311 -5.64 0.98 -28.39
CA GLU A 311 -6.03 -0.18 -29.22
C GLU A 311 -6.67 -1.29 -28.39
N LYS A 312 -6.24 -1.42 -27.11
CA LYS A 312 -6.81 -2.38 -26.16
C LYS A 312 -8.05 -1.83 -25.43
N ARG A 313 -8.13 -0.50 -25.24
CA ARG A 313 -9.22 0.20 -24.54
C ARG A 313 -9.70 1.41 -25.36
N PRO A 314 -10.38 1.22 -26.48
CA PRO A 314 -10.71 2.30 -27.42
C PRO A 314 -11.66 3.37 -26.86
N ASN A 315 -12.39 3.05 -25.81
CA ASN A 315 -13.33 3.97 -25.15
C ASN A 315 -12.86 4.45 -23.76
N ASP A 316 -11.56 4.36 -23.49
CA ASP A 316 -10.99 4.88 -22.24
C ASP A 316 -10.81 6.41 -22.36
N GLU A 317 -11.71 7.16 -21.75
CA GLU A 317 -11.75 8.62 -21.81
C GLU A 317 -10.49 9.27 -21.22
N VAL A 318 -9.86 8.61 -20.24
CA VAL A 318 -8.63 9.13 -19.60
C VAL A 318 -7.44 8.99 -20.53
N LEU A 319 -7.31 7.87 -21.23
CA LEU A 319 -6.23 7.68 -22.22
C LEU A 319 -6.38 8.64 -23.40
N VAL A 320 -7.60 8.85 -23.89
CA VAL A 320 -7.90 9.83 -24.94
C VAL A 320 -7.54 11.23 -24.49
N PHE A 321 -7.96 11.63 -23.29
CA PHE A 321 -7.63 12.92 -22.69
C PHE A 321 -6.11 13.14 -22.58
N ASN A 322 -5.39 12.13 -22.08
CA ASN A 322 -3.92 12.19 -21.94
C ASN A 322 -3.18 12.34 -23.28
N LEU A 323 -3.70 11.77 -24.36
CA LEU A 323 -3.19 12.05 -25.70
C LEU A 323 -3.41 13.53 -26.08
N GLY A 324 -4.57 14.08 -25.75
CA GLY A 324 -4.85 15.51 -25.94
C GLY A 324 -3.84 16.38 -25.23
N VAL A 325 -3.56 16.11 -23.96
CA VAL A 325 -2.54 16.83 -23.17
C VAL A 325 -1.15 16.71 -23.82
N THR A 326 -0.78 15.52 -24.25
CA THR A 326 0.52 15.28 -24.90
C THR A 326 0.66 16.04 -26.21
N CYS A 327 -0.39 16.04 -27.03
CA CYS A 327 -0.44 16.79 -28.28
C CYS A 327 -0.38 18.30 -28.03
N ALA A 328 -1.08 18.81 -27.01
CA ALA A 328 -1.04 20.24 -26.64
C ALA A 328 0.37 20.66 -26.20
N ASN A 329 1.05 19.86 -25.40
CA ASN A 329 2.43 20.10 -24.98
C ASN A 329 3.42 20.05 -26.14
N ALA A 330 3.19 19.15 -27.10
CA ALA A 330 3.95 19.06 -28.35
C ALA A 330 3.58 20.15 -29.38
N LYS A 331 2.70 21.11 -29.02
CA LYS A 331 2.15 22.17 -29.90
C LYS A 331 1.39 21.64 -31.14
N GLN A 332 0.89 20.40 -31.07
CA GLN A 332 0.01 19.78 -32.05
C GLN A 332 -1.46 20.10 -31.70
N PHE A 333 -1.82 21.38 -31.83
CA PHE A 333 -3.07 21.91 -31.25
C PHE A 333 -4.34 21.33 -31.90
N GLU A 334 -4.30 21.05 -33.19
CA GLU A 334 -5.44 20.44 -33.90
C GLU A 334 -5.73 19.01 -33.42
N ASP A 335 -4.68 18.22 -33.18
CA ASP A 335 -4.84 16.87 -32.64
C ASP A 335 -5.30 16.93 -31.18
N ALA A 336 -4.77 17.86 -30.40
CA ALA A 336 -5.19 18.08 -29.00
C ALA A 336 -6.69 18.42 -28.91
N GLU A 337 -7.19 19.31 -29.79
CA GLU A 337 -8.62 19.67 -29.86
C GLU A 337 -9.49 18.43 -30.13
N LYS A 338 -9.09 17.59 -31.11
CA LYS A 338 -9.81 16.36 -31.45
C LYS A 338 -9.86 15.37 -30.25
N TYR A 339 -8.72 15.17 -29.58
CA TYR A 339 -8.67 14.26 -28.44
C TYR A 339 -9.47 14.77 -27.23
N TYR A 340 -9.42 16.05 -26.90
CA TYR A 340 -10.24 16.61 -25.82
C TYR A 340 -11.74 16.52 -26.14
N ALA A 341 -12.13 16.83 -27.38
CA ALA A 341 -13.52 16.68 -27.81
C ALA A 341 -13.99 15.22 -27.74
N LYS A 342 -13.13 14.25 -28.14
CA LYS A 342 -13.43 12.83 -28.02
C LYS A 342 -13.55 12.37 -26.58
N ALA A 343 -12.71 12.86 -25.67
CA ALA A 343 -12.81 12.56 -24.23
C ALA A 343 -14.14 13.07 -23.65
N ILE A 344 -14.61 14.26 -24.07
CA ILE A 344 -15.92 14.81 -23.68
C ILE A 344 -17.07 13.95 -24.24
N GLU A 345 -16.94 13.47 -25.50
CA GLU A 345 -17.94 12.58 -26.08
C GLU A 345 -18.07 11.28 -25.30
N LEU A 346 -16.94 10.67 -24.90
CA LEU A 346 -16.89 9.44 -24.12
C LEU A 346 -17.41 9.65 -22.69
N LYS A 347 -17.10 10.79 -22.09
CA LYS A 347 -17.49 11.14 -20.72
C LYS A 347 -17.97 12.59 -20.64
N PRO A 348 -19.30 12.82 -20.76
CA PRO A 348 -19.88 14.16 -20.77
C PRO A 348 -19.77 14.98 -19.46
N ASP A 349 -19.29 14.36 -18.40
CA ASP A 349 -18.99 14.99 -17.10
C ASP A 349 -17.47 15.12 -16.81
N PHE A 350 -16.65 14.97 -17.83
CA PHE A 350 -15.18 15.03 -17.68
C PHE A 350 -14.67 16.49 -17.59
N LEU A 351 -14.75 17.06 -16.40
CA LEU A 351 -14.40 18.44 -16.09
C LEU A 351 -13.08 18.90 -16.73
N SER A 352 -11.98 18.13 -16.53
CA SER A 352 -10.65 18.52 -17.05
C SER A 352 -10.61 18.62 -18.57
N ALA A 353 -11.40 17.83 -19.29
CA ALA A 353 -11.43 17.87 -20.74
C ALA A 353 -12.11 19.17 -21.24
N TYR A 354 -13.15 19.64 -20.58
CA TYR A 354 -13.77 20.93 -20.90
C TYR A 354 -12.82 22.10 -20.66
N ILE A 355 -12.14 22.12 -19.50
CA ILE A 355 -11.19 23.18 -19.16
C ILE A 355 -10.05 23.21 -20.18
N ASN A 356 -9.39 22.09 -20.41
CA ASN A 356 -8.24 22.03 -21.32
C ASN A 356 -8.62 22.36 -22.78
N LEU A 357 -9.81 21.99 -23.22
CA LEU A 357 -10.29 22.37 -24.56
C LEU A 357 -10.54 23.86 -24.65
N ALA A 358 -11.18 24.48 -23.65
CA ALA A 358 -11.43 25.90 -23.59
C ALA A 358 -10.12 26.72 -23.55
N ASP A 359 -9.17 26.31 -22.71
CA ASP A 359 -7.83 26.92 -22.61
C ASP A 359 -7.09 26.85 -23.94
N LEU A 360 -7.17 25.70 -24.62
CA LEU A 360 -6.54 25.48 -25.92
C LEU A 360 -7.11 26.45 -26.96
N ILE A 361 -8.43 26.62 -26.99
CA ILE A 361 -9.13 27.54 -27.91
C ILE A 361 -8.73 29.01 -27.64
N LEU A 362 -8.60 29.38 -26.35
CA LEU A 362 -8.20 30.73 -25.96
C LEU A 362 -6.70 31.01 -26.05
N LYS A 363 -5.87 30.00 -26.27
CA LYS A 363 -4.40 30.16 -26.33
C LYS A 363 -3.90 31.25 -27.28
N PRO A 364 -4.51 31.51 -28.47
CA PRO A 364 -4.11 32.59 -29.35
C PRO A 364 -4.44 34.00 -28.83
N ASP A 365 -5.37 34.14 -27.86
CA ASP A 365 -5.86 35.43 -27.38
C ASP A 365 -4.76 36.34 -26.82
N ALA A 366 -3.81 35.76 -26.05
CA ALA A 366 -2.70 36.50 -25.48
C ALA A 366 -1.87 37.25 -26.55
N LYS A 367 -1.61 36.62 -27.71
CA LYS A 367 -0.89 37.25 -28.83
C LYS A 367 -1.72 38.32 -29.51
N ILE A 368 -3.03 38.10 -29.62
CA ILE A 368 -3.95 39.08 -30.19
C ILE A 368 -3.98 40.33 -29.31
N VAL A 369 -4.09 40.18 -28.00
CA VAL A 369 -4.04 41.28 -27.02
C VAL A 369 -2.70 42.03 -27.09
N GLU A 370 -1.59 41.29 -27.16
CA GLU A 370 -0.27 41.92 -27.32
C GLU A 370 -0.16 42.74 -28.59
N GLU A 371 -0.73 42.26 -29.71
CA GLU A 371 -0.78 43.03 -30.96
C GLU A 371 -1.69 44.27 -30.82
N MET A 372 -2.87 44.10 -30.24
CA MET A 372 -3.80 45.25 -29.99
C MET A 372 -3.16 46.35 -29.17
N ASN A 373 -2.39 45.99 -28.14
CA ASN A 373 -1.71 46.95 -27.26
C ASN A 373 -0.57 47.75 -27.96
N LYS A 374 -0.10 47.31 -29.14
CA LYS A 374 0.92 47.97 -29.94
C LYS A 374 0.32 48.91 -30.99
N LEU A 375 -1.00 48.89 -31.22
CA LEU A 375 -1.67 49.72 -32.22
C LEU A 375 -1.81 51.17 -31.75
N THR A 376 -1.80 52.08 -32.71
CA THR A 376 -1.99 53.51 -32.52
C THR A 376 -3.40 53.94 -32.96
N ILE A 377 -3.67 55.27 -32.96
CA ILE A 377 -4.96 55.83 -33.39
C ILE A 377 -5.01 56.11 -34.88
N SER A 378 -4.08 55.55 -35.71
CA SER A 378 -4.14 55.72 -37.16
C SER A 378 -5.32 54.94 -37.76
N ASP A 379 -5.89 55.42 -38.88
CA ASP A 379 -7.00 54.79 -39.59
C ASP A 379 -6.67 53.29 -39.94
N LYS A 380 -5.41 53.00 -40.24
CA LYS A 380 -4.93 51.68 -40.53
C LYS A 380 -4.98 50.79 -39.26
N ASP A 381 -4.53 51.32 -38.14
CA ASP A 381 -4.47 50.61 -36.87
C ASP A 381 -5.88 50.42 -36.29
N LEU A 382 -6.78 51.39 -36.48
CA LEU A 382 -8.19 51.22 -36.09
C LEU A 382 -8.86 50.08 -36.85
N LYS A 383 -8.68 49.96 -38.16
CA LYS A 383 -9.17 48.81 -38.94
C LYS A 383 -8.55 47.49 -38.50
N ARG A 384 -7.25 47.46 -38.17
CA ARG A 384 -6.57 46.27 -37.63
C ARG A 384 -7.13 45.86 -36.28
N ASN A 385 -7.38 46.85 -35.41
CA ASN A 385 -7.99 46.61 -34.10
C ASN A 385 -9.37 45.96 -34.22
N ASP A 386 -10.21 46.41 -35.16
CA ASP A 386 -11.54 45.82 -35.41
C ASP A 386 -11.44 44.34 -35.86
N VAL A 387 -10.46 44.04 -36.72
CA VAL A 387 -10.18 42.63 -37.14
C VAL A 387 -9.76 41.78 -35.93
N LEU A 388 -8.86 42.29 -35.08
CA LEU A 388 -8.37 41.60 -33.89
C LEU A 388 -9.49 41.38 -32.86
N LYS A 389 -10.35 42.38 -32.65
CA LYS A 389 -11.57 42.26 -31.82
C LYS A 389 -12.48 41.13 -32.33
N ALA A 390 -12.74 41.12 -33.64
CA ALA A 390 -13.58 40.09 -34.24
C ALA A 390 -12.95 38.66 -34.09
N GLN A 391 -11.62 38.54 -34.17
CA GLN A 391 -10.92 37.31 -33.92
C GLN A 391 -11.08 36.87 -32.46
N ARG A 392 -10.85 37.76 -31.49
CA ARG A 392 -11.09 37.49 -30.08
C ARG A 392 -12.50 37.01 -29.80
N GLN A 393 -13.49 37.76 -30.34
CA GLN A 393 -14.91 37.41 -30.16
C GLN A 393 -15.20 35.97 -30.61
N LYS A 394 -14.65 35.51 -31.76
CA LYS A 394 -14.80 34.15 -32.25
C LYS A 394 -14.19 33.12 -31.31
N LEU A 395 -13.01 33.40 -30.72
CA LEU A 395 -12.38 32.53 -29.75
C LEU A 395 -13.24 32.38 -28.50
N PHE A 396 -13.73 33.49 -27.95
CA PHE A 396 -14.59 33.48 -26.77
C PHE A 396 -15.95 32.77 -27.04
N GLN A 397 -16.57 33.02 -28.21
CA GLN A 397 -17.80 32.34 -28.60
C GLN A 397 -17.64 30.79 -28.59
N LYS A 398 -16.46 30.29 -28.93
CA LYS A 398 -16.18 28.85 -28.89
C LYS A 398 -15.83 28.33 -27.49
N ALA A 399 -15.06 29.11 -26.72
CA ALA A 399 -14.55 28.66 -25.41
C ALA A 399 -15.57 28.80 -24.28
N MET A 400 -16.41 29.86 -24.30
CA MET A 400 -17.33 30.14 -23.19
C MET A 400 -18.30 29.02 -22.87
N PRO A 401 -18.97 28.36 -23.84
CA PRO A 401 -19.87 27.23 -23.54
C PRO A 401 -19.17 26.07 -22.82
N LEU A 402 -17.86 25.87 -23.06
CA LEU A 402 -17.06 24.86 -22.42
C LEU A 402 -16.76 25.21 -20.94
N TYR A 403 -16.40 26.50 -20.67
CA TYR A 403 -16.24 26.97 -19.28
C TYR A 403 -17.56 26.99 -18.51
N GLU A 404 -18.69 27.34 -19.17
CA GLU A 404 -20.01 27.27 -18.54
C GLU A 404 -20.36 25.85 -18.15
N LYS A 405 -20.06 24.88 -19.01
CA LYS A 405 -20.25 23.46 -18.70
C LYS A 405 -19.32 23.01 -17.58
N ALA A 406 -18.04 23.41 -17.61
CA ALA A 406 -17.09 23.14 -16.53
C ALA A 406 -17.58 23.73 -15.19
N HIS A 407 -18.11 24.95 -15.18
CA HIS A 407 -18.71 25.56 -13.99
C HIS A 407 -19.96 24.83 -13.47
N GLN A 408 -20.78 24.27 -14.36
CA GLN A 408 -21.90 23.43 -13.95
C GLN A 408 -21.44 22.14 -13.26
N LEU A 409 -20.29 21.58 -13.70
CA LEU A 409 -19.71 20.37 -13.12
C LEU A 409 -19.00 20.64 -11.78
N ASP A 410 -18.33 21.78 -11.66
CA ASP A 410 -17.75 22.26 -10.40
C ASP A 410 -18.05 23.76 -10.16
N PRO A 411 -19.17 24.08 -9.50
CA PRO A 411 -19.53 25.46 -9.18
C PRO A 411 -18.61 26.15 -8.16
N LYS A 412 -17.73 25.42 -7.50
CA LYS A 412 -16.83 25.95 -6.47
C LYS A 412 -15.47 26.35 -7.02
N ASP A 413 -15.14 25.95 -8.25
CA ASP A 413 -13.88 26.31 -8.90
C ASP A 413 -13.78 27.84 -9.06
N ALA A 414 -12.80 28.42 -8.36
CA ALA A 414 -12.60 29.87 -8.32
C ALA A 414 -12.03 30.41 -9.64
N ASP A 415 -11.21 29.63 -10.34
CA ASP A 415 -10.54 30.02 -11.57
C ASP A 415 -11.53 30.11 -12.73
N ILE A 416 -12.36 29.04 -12.87
CA ILE A 416 -13.46 29.05 -13.86
C ILE A 416 -14.41 30.23 -13.62
N LYS A 417 -14.78 30.45 -12.35
CA LYS A 417 -15.67 31.57 -11.98
C LYS A 417 -15.05 32.94 -12.29
N SER A 418 -13.74 33.08 -12.12
CA SER A 418 -13.00 34.28 -12.44
C SER A 418 -12.99 34.53 -13.95
N ILE A 419 -12.72 33.49 -14.76
CA ILE A 419 -12.74 33.58 -16.22
C ILE A 419 -14.12 34.00 -16.72
N LEU A 420 -15.18 33.35 -16.25
CA LEU A 420 -16.55 33.69 -16.63
C LEU A 420 -16.89 35.16 -16.29
N LYS A 421 -16.52 35.64 -15.11
CA LYS A 421 -16.74 37.03 -14.69
C LYS A 421 -15.95 38.06 -15.51
N SER A 422 -14.79 37.70 -16.06
CA SER A 422 -13.96 38.60 -16.84
C SER A 422 -14.47 38.85 -18.27
N VAL A 423 -15.39 37.99 -18.71
CA VAL A 423 -15.96 38.03 -20.07
C VAL A 423 -17.37 38.60 -20.10
N TYR A 424 -18.14 38.45 -19.02
CA TYR A 424 -19.45 39.06 -18.81
C TYR A 424 -19.31 40.38 -18.04
#